data_066f95eff53b4b29c9551527e9c07d16
#
_entry.id   066f95eff53b4b29c9551527e9c07d16
#
_cell.length_a   1.000
_cell.length_b   1.000
_cell.length_c   1.000
_cell.angle_alpha   90.00
_cell.angle_beta   90.00
_cell.angle_gamma   90.00
#
_symmetry.space_group_name_H-M   'P 1'
#
loop_
_entity.id
_entity.type
_entity.pdbx_description
1 polymer ?
#
loop_
_entity_poly.entity_id
_entity_poly.type
_entity_poly.pdbx_seq_one_letter_code
_entity_poly.pdbx_strand_id
1 'polypeptide(L)'
;VFLAVALNKVTSYYTHTAHAPVKSLTKACTTGHATNIIEGIALGYESTVAAIVVIGGAILLSVLTYAGTPPMFIAYGVAMAGIGMLTLTGNTISMDVFGPVADNANGIGEMGYDPEAMEAARPGSYRRARQILADLDAVGNTTKAETKGIAIGSAVIAAVSLFSSFIAVIAVGSEDRIGMMTVEQY
;
A
#
# COMPACT_ATOMS: atom_id res chain seq x y z
N VAL A 1 -8.52 -10.48 4.01
CA VAL A 1 -8.10 -9.92 5.29
C VAL A 1 -6.62 -10.18 5.56
N PHE A 2 -6.14 -11.44 5.60
CA PHE A 2 -4.72 -11.76 5.85
C PHE A 2 -3.77 -11.08 4.88
N LEU A 3 -4.13 -10.99 3.60
CA LEU A 3 -3.37 -10.28 2.58
C LEU A 3 -3.20 -8.79 2.91
N ALA A 4 -4.25 -8.12 3.36
CA ALA A 4 -4.19 -6.72 3.78
C ALA A 4 -3.26 -6.53 4.99
N VAL A 5 -3.34 -7.43 5.98
CA VAL A 5 -2.44 -7.41 7.14
C VAL A 5 -0.99 -7.63 6.73
N ALA A 6 -0.73 -8.55 5.80
CA ALA A 6 0.62 -8.82 5.31
C ALA A 6 1.20 -7.60 4.58
N LEU A 7 0.43 -6.97 3.69
CA LEU A 7 0.85 -5.74 3.00
C LEU A 7 1.09 -4.59 3.96
N ASN A 8 0.24 -4.41 4.97
CA ASN A 8 0.47 -3.39 5.99
C ASN A 8 1.78 -3.62 6.75
N LYS A 9 2.06 -4.86 7.16
CA LYS A 9 3.31 -5.20 7.85
C LYS A 9 4.54 -4.94 6.99
N VAL A 10 4.48 -5.28 5.71
CA VAL A 10 5.57 -4.98 4.76
C VAL A 10 5.75 -3.47 4.62
N THR A 11 4.68 -2.74 4.39
CA THR A 11 4.74 -1.28 4.22
C THR A 11 5.25 -0.59 5.50
N SER A 12 4.75 -1.01 6.67
CA SER A 12 5.20 -0.50 7.96
C SER A 12 6.70 -0.74 8.17
N TYR A 13 7.21 -1.91 7.80
CA TYR A 13 8.64 -2.21 7.90
C TYR A 13 9.51 -1.23 7.10
N TYR A 14 9.09 -0.88 5.88
CA TYR A 14 9.85 0.02 5.02
C TYR A 14 9.68 1.52 5.33
N THR A 15 8.66 1.90 6.10
CA THR A 15 8.30 3.32 6.31
C THR A 15 8.40 3.78 7.77
N HIS A 16 8.41 2.86 8.73
CA HIS A 16 8.45 3.21 10.14
C HIS A 16 9.87 3.50 10.62
N THR A 17 10.04 4.58 11.39
CA THR A 17 11.34 5.11 11.88
C THR A 17 12.12 4.13 12.76
N ALA A 18 11.45 3.16 13.38
CA ALA A 18 12.12 2.15 14.20
C ALA A 18 12.89 1.09 13.38
N HIS A 19 12.57 0.95 12.09
CA HIS A 19 13.10 -0.14 11.25
C HIS A 19 14.35 0.24 10.46
N ALA A 20 15.08 -0.78 10.01
CA ALA A 20 16.36 -0.62 9.32
C ALA A 20 16.26 0.22 8.02
N PRO A 21 15.25 0.06 7.15
CA PRO A 21 15.18 0.83 5.92
C PRO A 21 15.18 2.34 6.14
N VAL A 22 14.35 2.83 7.06
CA VAL A 22 14.30 4.28 7.37
C VAL A 22 15.58 4.75 8.04
N LYS A 23 16.19 3.93 8.89
CA LYS A 23 17.49 4.26 9.50
C LYS A 23 18.62 4.35 8.46
N SER A 24 18.62 3.47 7.44
CA SER A 24 19.56 3.54 6.31
C SER A 24 19.37 4.84 5.54
N LEU A 25 18.12 5.17 5.20
CA LEU A 25 17.78 6.43 4.53
C LEU A 25 18.23 7.66 5.35
N THR A 26 17.96 7.67 6.65
CA THR A 26 18.43 8.74 7.55
C THR A 26 19.93 8.89 7.54
N LYS A 27 20.68 7.78 7.50
CA LYS A 27 22.12 7.81 7.38
C LYS A 27 22.57 8.36 6.02
N ALA A 28 21.89 8.00 4.93
CA ALA A 28 22.18 8.52 3.59
C ALA A 28 21.98 10.04 3.51
N CYS A 29 20.99 10.60 4.24
CA CYS A 29 20.76 12.04 4.31
C CYS A 29 21.99 12.82 4.84
N THR A 30 22.80 12.22 5.70
CA THR A 30 24.00 12.87 6.23
C THR A 30 25.14 13.01 5.24
N THR A 31 25.10 12.28 4.15
CA THR A 31 26.15 12.24 3.11
C THR A 31 25.85 13.13 1.91
N GLY A 32 24.61 13.61 1.77
CA GLY A 32 24.21 14.57 0.75
C GLY A 32 22.90 14.24 0.05
N HIS A 33 22.44 15.18 -0.76
CA HIS A 33 21.14 15.05 -1.45
C HIS A 33 21.12 13.91 -2.46
N ALA A 34 22.19 13.70 -3.22
CA ALA A 34 22.26 12.66 -4.24
C ALA A 34 22.15 11.26 -3.62
N THR A 35 22.89 11.00 -2.54
CA THR A 35 22.84 9.73 -1.82
C THR A 35 21.48 9.47 -1.20
N ASN A 36 20.83 10.50 -0.67
CA ASN A 36 19.46 10.40 -0.14
C ASN A 36 18.46 9.98 -1.23
N ILE A 37 18.52 10.61 -2.41
CA ILE A 37 17.63 10.27 -3.53
C ILE A 37 17.87 8.83 -4.00
N ILE A 38 19.12 8.43 -4.17
CA ILE A 38 19.46 7.07 -4.62
C ILE A 38 19.01 6.02 -3.60
N GLU A 39 19.27 6.23 -2.33
CA GLU A 39 18.85 5.32 -1.27
C GLU A 39 17.34 5.23 -1.17
N GLY A 40 16.63 6.37 -1.29
CA GLY A 40 15.16 6.38 -1.30
C GLY A 40 14.56 5.60 -2.47
N ILE A 41 15.13 5.72 -3.67
CA ILE A 41 14.72 4.94 -4.84
C ILE A 41 15.02 3.45 -4.63
N ALA A 42 16.20 3.11 -4.12
CA ALA A 42 16.60 1.71 -3.87
C ALA A 42 15.64 1.04 -2.88
N LEU A 43 15.36 1.68 -1.74
CA LEU A 43 14.41 1.18 -0.75
C LEU A 43 12.97 1.09 -1.30
N GLY A 44 12.57 2.04 -2.15
CA GLY A 44 11.29 1.99 -2.85
C GLY A 44 11.17 0.75 -3.73
N TYR A 45 12.17 0.44 -4.54
CA TYR A 45 12.19 -0.77 -5.36
C TYR A 45 12.25 -2.04 -4.52
N GLU A 46 13.06 -2.08 -3.46
CA GLU A 46 13.13 -3.22 -2.56
C GLU A 46 11.77 -3.53 -1.92
N SER A 47 11.05 -2.51 -1.47
CA SER A 47 9.72 -2.67 -0.88
C SER A 47 8.69 -3.28 -1.84
N THR A 48 8.80 -2.99 -3.14
CA THR A 48 7.87 -3.54 -4.15
C THR A 48 8.04 -5.05 -4.33
N VAL A 49 9.24 -5.58 -4.15
CA VAL A 49 9.50 -7.04 -4.26
C VAL A 49 8.69 -7.80 -3.21
N ALA A 50 8.72 -7.34 -1.97
CA ALA A 50 7.94 -7.97 -0.89
C ALA A 50 6.43 -7.89 -1.16
N ALA A 51 5.94 -6.74 -1.65
CA ALA A 51 4.53 -6.58 -2.00
C ALA A 51 4.10 -7.51 -3.16
N ILE A 52 4.92 -7.65 -4.20
CA ILE A 52 4.67 -8.56 -5.33
C ILE A 52 4.61 -10.02 -4.85
N VAL A 53 5.52 -10.44 -3.97
CA VAL A 53 5.52 -11.80 -3.40
C VAL A 53 4.23 -12.07 -2.62
N VAL A 54 3.77 -11.12 -1.83
CA VAL A 54 2.52 -11.23 -1.06
C VAL A 54 1.29 -11.32 -1.97
N ILE A 55 1.20 -10.48 -2.99
CA ILE A 55 0.10 -10.49 -3.98
C ILE A 55 0.14 -11.77 -4.82
N GLY A 56 1.31 -12.13 -5.34
CA GLY A 56 1.51 -13.35 -6.11
C GLY A 56 1.17 -14.61 -5.32
N GLY A 57 1.52 -14.64 -4.04
CA GLY A 57 1.14 -15.72 -3.12
C GLY A 57 -0.37 -15.85 -2.94
N ALA A 58 -1.11 -14.74 -2.87
CA ALA A 58 -2.57 -14.76 -2.79
C ALA A 58 -3.23 -15.28 -4.08
N ILE A 59 -2.70 -14.88 -5.24
CA ILE A 59 -3.15 -15.38 -6.54
C ILE A 59 -2.84 -16.88 -6.65
N LEU A 60 -1.63 -17.30 -6.29
CA LEU A 60 -1.24 -18.71 -6.28
C LEU A 60 -2.14 -19.55 -5.36
N LEU A 61 -2.47 -19.03 -4.18
CA LEU A 61 -3.39 -19.69 -3.26
C LEU A 61 -4.78 -19.89 -3.88
N SER A 62 -5.28 -18.88 -4.61
CA SER A 62 -6.54 -18.99 -5.35
C SER A 62 -6.45 -20.07 -6.44
N VAL A 63 -5.35 -20.13 -7.20
CA VAL A 63 -5.11 -21.16 -8.21
C VAL A 63 -5.10 -22.56 -7.59
N LEU A 64 -4.39 -22.74 -6.49
CA LEU A 64 -4.29 -24.02 -5.79
C LEU A 64 -5.62 -24.46 -5.17
N THR A 65 -6.38 -23.52 -4.61
CA THR A 65 -7.68 -23.80 -3.98
C THR A 65 -8.71 -24.29 -4.99
N TYR A 66 -8.69 -23.73 -6.20
CA TYR A 66 -9.62 -24.06 -7.26
C TYR A 66 -8.98 -24.93 -8.37
N ALA A 67 -7.86 -25.59 -8.06
CA ALA A 67 -7.21 -26.52 -9.00
C ALA A 67 -8.17 -27.64 -9.42
N GLY A 68 -8.27 -27.89 -10.72
CA GLY A 68 -9.19 -28.91 -11.27
C GLY A 68 -10.62 -28.44 -11.48
N THR A 69 -10.96 -27.19 -11.14
CA THR A 69 -12.24 -26.57 -11.49
C THR A 69 -12.11 -25.72 -12.76
N PRO A 70 -13.24 -25.34 -13.41
CA PRO A 70 -13.19 -24.43 -14.53
C PRO A 70 -12.45 -23.09 -14.18
N PRO A 71 -11.70 -22.49 -15.11
CA PRO A 71 -10.88 -21.29 -14.87
C PRO A 71 -11.64 -20.12 -14.26
N MET A 72 -12.94 -20.03 -14.48
CA MET A 72 -13.82 -19.01 -13.91
C MET A 72 -13.80 -19.03 -12.37
N PHE A 73 -13.68 -20.19 -11.73
CA PHE A 73 -13.62 -20.31 -10.27
C PHE A 73 -12.28 -19.79 -9.71
N ILE A 74 -11.20 -19.92 -10.47
CA ILE A 74 -9.90 -19.31 -10.12
C ILE A 74 -10.02 -17.78 -10.13
N ALA A 75 -10.61 -17.22 -11.21
CA ALA A 75 -10.86 -15.78 -11.31
C ALA A 75 -11.77 -15.26 -10.19
N TYR A 76 -12.80 -16.04 -9.84
CA TYR A 76 -13.66 -15.74 -8.68
C TYR A 76 -12.87 -15.73 -7.36
N GLY A 77 -11.99 -16.69 -7.13
CA GLY A 77 -11.14 -16.76 -5.94
C GLY A 77 -10.23 -15.52 -5.81
N VAL A 78 -9.64 -15.08 -6.93
CA VAL A 78 -8.84 -13.85 -6.98
C VAL A 78 -9.70 -12.62 -6.67
N ALA A 79 -10.92 -12.52 -7.24
CA ALA A 79 -11.85 -11.43 -6.95
C ALA A 79 -12.22 -11.38 -5.47
N MET A 80 -12.50 -12.53 -4.86
CA MET A 80 -12.81 -12.64 -3.43
C MET A 80 -11.64 -12.21 -2.54
N ALA A 81 -10.40 -12.48 -2.95
CA ALA A 81 -9.21 -11.97 -2.25
C ALA A 81 -9.16 -10.43 -2.27
N GLY A 82 -9.48 -9.81 -3.42
CA GLY A 82 -9.59 -8.35 -3.55
C GLY A 82 -10.68 -7.76 -2.65
N ILE A 83 -11.87 -8.35 -2.65
CA ILE A 83 -12.97 -7.94 -1.75
C ILE A 83 -12.55 -8.06 -0.29
N GLY A 84 -11.87 -9.16 0.07
CA GLY A 84 -11.37 -9.38 1.42
C GLY A 84 -10.34 -8.34 1.87
N MET A 85 -9.56 -7.76 0.96
CA MET A 85 -8.68 -6.63 1.26
C MET A 85 -9.44 -5.35 1.60
N LEU A 86 -10.60 -5.14 0.97
CA LEU A 86 -11.38 -3.92 1.10
C LEU A 86 -12.34 -3.92 2.29
N THR A 87 -12.39 -4.98 3.10
CA THR A 87 -13.28 -5.06 4.28
C THR A 87 -13.06 -3.95 5.31
N LEU A 88 -11.84 -3.42 5.38
CA LEU A 88 -11.47 -2.34 6.30
C LEU A 88 -11.32 -0.97 5.62
N THR A 89 -11.91 -0.78 4.44
CA THR A 89 -11.75 0.45 3.65
C THR A 89 -12.10 1.72 4.43
N GLY A 90 -13.18 1.69 5.23
CA GLY A 90 -13.57 2.84 6.05
C GLY A 90 -12.48 3.26 7.04
N ASN A 91 -11.89 2.30 7.74
CA ASN A 91 -10.78 2.55 8.67
C ASN A 91 -9.53 3.03 7.92
N THR A 92 -9.23 2.43 6.77
CA THR A 92 -8.10 2.80 5.91
C THR A 92 -8.20 4.26 5.46
N ILE A 93 -9.36 4.71 4.99
CA ILE A 93 -9.59 6.10 4.59
C ILE A 93 -9.44 7.05 5.78
N SER A 94 -9.96 6.67 6.95
CA SER A 94 -9.82 7.48 8.17
C SER A 94 -8.35 7.63 8.59
N MET A 95 -7.56 6.58 8.48
CA MET A 95 -6.12 6.63 8.74
C MET A 95 -5.36 7.49 7.73
N ASP A 96 -5.79 7.51 6.47
CA ASP A 96 -5.17 8.35 5.44
C ASP A 96 -5.31 9.85 5.74
N VAL A 97 -6.45 10.26 6.29
CA VAL A 97 -6.70 11.66 6.71
C VAL A 97 -5.80 12.09 7.87
N PHE A 98 -5.46 11.18 8.80
CA PHE A 98 -4.59 11.49 9.94
C PHE A 98 -3.22 12.02 9.50
N GLY A 99 -2.63 11.43 8.44
CA GLY A 99 -1.31 11.83 7.95
C GLY A 99 -1.21 13.32 7.60
N PRO A 100 -2.03 13.87 6.69
CA PRO A 100 -2.05 15.29 6.37
C PRO A 100 -2.34 16.21 7.56
N VAL A 101 -3.17 15.78 8.50
CA VAL A 101 -3.46 16.56 9.71
C VAL A 101 -2.22 16.66 10.61
N ALA A 102 -1.51 15.55 10.82
CA ALA A 102 -0.28 15.50 11.62
C ALA A 102 0.85 16.32 10.97
N ASP A 103 1.01 16.21 9.64
CA ASP A 103 1.97 16.96 8.85
C ASP A 103 1.73 18.47 8.95
N ASN A 104 0.48 18.92 8.76
CA ASN A 104 0.11 20.31 8.92
C ASN A 104 0.31 20.81 10.36
N ALA A 105 -0.04 20.01 11.36
CA ALA A 105 0.19 20.37 12.77
C ALA A 105 1.67 20.55 13.07
N ASN A 106 2.54 19.68 12.53
CA ASN A 106 3.99 19.81 12.63
C ASN A 106 4.48 21.11 11.97
N GLY A 107 4.02 21.41 10.74
CA GLY A 107 4.35 22.64 10.02
C GLY A 107 3.91 23.92 10.76
N ILE A 108 2.71 23.91 11.35
CA ILE A 108 2.24 25.04 12.19
C ILE A 108 3.14 25.22 13.41
N GLY A 109 3.52 24.15 14.10
CA GLY A 109 4.44 24.23 15.23
C GLY A 109 5.85 24.66 14.84
N GLU A 110 6.30 24.34 13.62
CA GLU A 110 7.59 24.76 13.09
C GLU A 110 7.65 26.28 12.82
N MET A 111 6.57 26.81 12.23
CA MET A 111 6.48 28.21 11.85
C MET A 111 5.99 29.13 12.97
N GLY A 112 5.16 28.63 13.88
CA GLY A 112 4.42 29.46 14.83
C GLY A 112 4.93 29.41 16.27
N TYR A 113 5.76 28.45 16.66
CA TYR A 113 6.29 28.37 18.01
C TYR A 113 7.49 29.32 18.19
N ASP A 114 7.41 30.19 19.19
CA ASP A 114 8.53 31.03 19.63
C ASP A 114 9.36 30.29 20.69
N PRO A 115 10.60 29.88 20.37
CA PRO A 115 11.45 29.14 21.29
C PRO A 115 11.72 29.88 22.59
N GLU A 116 12.00 31.22 22.51
CA GLU A 116 12.36 32.03 23.66
C GLU A 116 11.18 32.22 24.60
N ALA A 117 10.02 32.58 24.06
CA ALA A 117 8.80 32.73 24.83
C ALA A 117 8.36 31.44 25.51
N MET A 118 8.45 30.31 24.82
CA MET A 118 8.08 29.00 25.37
C MET A 118 9.04 28.52 26.45
N GLU A 119 10.35 28.69 26.26
CA GLU A 119 11.35 28.32 27.27
C GLU A 119 11.28 29.21 28.50
N ALA A 120 10.99 30.52 28.33
CA ALA A 120 10.78 31.46 29.44
C ALA A 120 9.52 31.11 30.26
N ALA A 121 8.43 30.71 29.58
CA ALA A 121 7.21 30.32 30.26
C ALA A 121 7.35 28.96 30.99
N ARG A 122 8.03 28.01 30.38
CA ARG A 122 8.28 26.68 30.97
C ARG A 122 9.51 26.03 30.33
N PRO A 123 10.61 25.86 31.08
CA PRO A 123 11.83 25.23 30.57
C PRO A 123 11.60 23.86 29.97
N GLY A 124 12.13 23.62 28.77
CA GLY A 124 12.00 22.39 28.03
C GLY A 124 10.68 22.21 27.25
N SER A 125 9.76 23.18 27.31
CA SER A 125 8.45 23.08 26.66
C SER A 125 8.55 23.14 25.15
N TYR A 126 9.38 23.97 24.56
CA TYR A 126 9.59 24.06 23.12
C TYR A 126 10.11 22.74 22.56
N ARG A 127 11.20 22.23 23.14
CA ARG A 127 11.80 20.95 22.67
C ARG A 127 10.80 19.80 22.77
N ARG A 128 10.04 19.73 23.87
CA ARG A 128 9.04 18.67 24.04
C ARG A 128 7.90 18.76 23.04
N ALA A 129 7.38 19.96 22.79
CA ALA A 129 6.32 20.19 21.81
C ALA A 129 6.77 19.83 20.39
N ARG A 130 7.97 20.28 20.00
CA ARG A 130 8.55 19.94 18.68
C ARG A 130 8.75 18.43 18.52
N GLN A 131 9.22 17.73 19.56
CA GLN A 131 9.40 16.29 19.51
C GLN A 131 8.06 15.55 19.34
N ILE A 132 7.01 15.95 20.07
CA ILE A 132 5.68 15.35 19.94
C ILE A 132 5.13 15.55 18.52
N LEU A 133 5.27 16.73 17.95
CA LEU A 133 4.80 17.02 16.59
C LEU A 133 5.57 16.22 15.55
N ALA A 134 6.88 16.10 15.69
CA ALA A 134 7.72 15.29 14.79
C ALA A 134 7.38 13.78 14.88
N ASP A 135 7.11 13.28 16.08
CA ASP A 135 6.71 11.88 16.29
C ASP A 135 5.33 11.61 15.67
N LEU A 136 4.37 12.52 15.81
CA LEU A 136 3.04 12.42 15.18
C LEU A 136 3.13 12.47 13.65
N ASP A 137 3.96 13.35 13.10
CA ASP A 137 4.20 13.42 11.66
C ASP A 137 4.83 12.15 11.12
N ALA A 138 5.82 11.59 11.82
CA ALA A 138 6.43 10.31 11.45
C ALA A 138 5.42 9.16 11.42
N VAL A 139 4.52 9.08 12.40
CA VAL A 139 3.41 8.10 12.41
C VAL A 139 2.43 8.38 11.28
N GLY A 140 2.10 9.64 11.02
CA GLY A 140 1.23 10.06 9.92
C GLY A 140 1.77 9.65 8.55
N ASN A 141 3.08 9.75 8.33
CA ASN A 141 3.72 9.33 7.09
C ASN A 141 3.68 7.80 6.90
N THR A 142 3.86 7.02 7.97
CA THR A 142 3.70 5.56 7.94
C THR A 142 2.26 5.16 7.61
N THR A 143 1.27 5.76 8.27
CA THR A 143 -0.15 5.46 8.01
C THR A 143 -0.57 5.80 6.58
N LYS A 144 -0.11 6.93 6.03
CA LYS A 144 -0.31 7.28 4.62
C LYS A 144 0.25 6.21 3.67
N ALA A 145 1.43 5.70 3.96
CA ALA A 145 2.04 4.66 3.15
C ALA A 145 1.28 3.32 3.23
N GLU A 146 0.84 2.91 4.43
CA GLU A 146 0.05 1.69 4.63
C GLU A 146 -1.28 1.74 3.88
N THR A 147 -2.00 2.86 3.93
CA THR A 147 -3.28 3.03 3.22
C THR A 147 -3.10 2.97 1.72
N LYS A 148 -2.03 3.58 1.18
CA LYS A 148 -1.67 3.47 -0.24
C LYS A 148 -1.29 2.04 -0.65
N GLY A 149 -0.57 1.32 0.21
CA GLY A 149 -0.21 -0.08 -0.02
C GLY A 149 -1.44 -0.98 -0.19
N ILE A 150 -2.46 -0.81 0.64
CA ILE A 150 -3.74 -1.52 0.52
C ILE A 150 -4.48 -1.10 -0.75
N ALA A 151 -4.59 0.20 -1.01
CA ALA A 151 -5.32 0.72 -2.17
C ALA A 151 -4.71 0.22 -3.49
N ILE A 152 -3.38 0.28 -3.63
CA ILE A 152 -2.69 -0.19 -4.84
C ILE A 152 -2.74 -1.72 -4.93
N GLY A 153 -2.50 -2.44 -3.84
CA GLY A 153 -2.57 -3.90 -3.82
C GLY A 153 -3.94 -4.44 -4.20
N SER A 154 -5.02 -3.84 -3.69
CA SER A 154 -6.38 -4.22 -4.06
C SER A 154 -6.70 -3.88 -5.52
N ALA A 155 -6.20 -2.75 -6.05
CA ALA A 155 -6.36 -2.37 -7.44
C ALA A 155 -5.66 -3.36 -8.40
N VAL A 156 -4.47 -3.85 -8.05
CA VAL A 156 -3.75 -4.87 -8.84
C VAL A 156 -4.56 -6.16 -8.90
N ILE A 157 -5.08 -6.64 -7.76
CA ILE A 157 -5.89 -7.85 -7.71
C ILE A 157 -7.20 -7.69 -8.49
N ALA A 158 -7.85 -6.52 -8.38
CA ALA A 158 -9.04 -6.20 -9.16
C ALA A 158 -8.75 -6.20 -10.67
N ALA A 159 -7.63 -5.62 -11.10
CA ALA A 159 -7.22 -5.63 -12.50
C ALA A 159 -6.99 -7.05 -13.04
N VAL A 160 -6.34 -7.93 -12.27
CA VAL A 160 -6.15 -9.34 -12.64
C VAL A 160 -7.50 -10.06 -12.78
N SER A 161 -8.42 -9.84 -11.84
CA SER A 161 -9.76 -10.43 -11.87
C SER A 161 -10.57 -9.95 -13.07
N LEU A 162 -10.56 -8.63 -13.35
CA LEU A 162 -11.26 -8.05 -14.50
C LEU A 162 -10.71 -8.56 -15.84
N PHE A 163 -9.37 -8.67 -15.94
CA PHE A 163 -8.74 -9.21 -17.13
C PHE A 163 -9.11 -10.69 -17.37
N SER A 164 -9.16 -11.48 -16.31
CA SER A 164 -9.63 -12.87 -16.40
C SER A 164 -11.09 -12.97 -16.85
N SER A 165 -11.96 -12.08 -16.35
CA SER A 165 -13.36 -12.00 -16.78
C SER A 165 -13.48 -11.60 -18.26
N PHE A 166 -12.68 -10.65 -18.72
CA PHE A 166 -12.63 -10.22 -20.12
C PHE A 166 -12.23 -11.39 -21.05
N ILE A 167 -11.19 -12.15 -20.68
CA ILE A 167 -10.78 -13.34 -21.44
C ILE A 167 -11.92 -14.36 -21.50
N ALA A 168 -12.62 -14.61 -20.40
CA ALA A 168 -13.73 -15.56 -20.36
C ALA A 168 -14.87 -15.15 -21.32
N VAL A 169 -15.22 -13.87 -21.37
CA VAL A 169 -16.25 -13.35 -22.30
C VAL A 169 -15.85 -13.54 -23.77
N ILE A 170 -14.57 -13.27 -24.10
CA ILE A 170 -14.07 -13.50 -25.48
C ILE A 170 -14.09 -14.98 -25.84
N ALA A 171 -13.67 -15.85 -24.93
CA ALA A 171 -13.65 -17.30 -25.16
C ALA A 171 -15.06 -17.84 -25.47
N VAL A 172 -16.04 -17.49 -24.65
CA VAL A 172 -17.46 -17.89 -24.87
C VAL A 172 -17.98 -17.32 -26.19
N GLY A 173 -17.73 -16.04 -26.48
CA GLY A 173 -18.18 -15.43 -27.74
C GLY A 173 -17.49 -16.01 -28.98
N SER A 174 -16.31 -16.60 -28.86
CA SER A 174 -15.64 -17.31 -29.97
C SER A 174 -16.21 -18.71 -30.19
N GLU A 175 -16.58 -19.42 -29.13
CA GLU A 175 -17.25 -20.74 -29.23
C GLU A 175 -18.64 -20.59 -29.89
N ASP A 176 -19.42 -19.61 -29.53
CA ASP A 176 -20.71 -19.32 -30.16
C ASP A 176 -20.58 -18.99 -31.65
N ARG A 177 -19.56 -18.25 -32.04
CA ARG A 177 -19.27 -17.93 -33.45
C ARG A 177 -18.85 -19.16 -34.24
N ILE A 178 -18.03 -20.05 -33.66
CA ILE A 178 -17.63 -21.29 -34.29
C ILE A 178 -18.84 -22.23 -34.44
N GLY A 179 -19.69 -22.28 -33.40
CA GLY A 179 -20.95 -23.05 -33.44
C GLY A 179 -21.91 -22.55 -34.52
N MET A 180 -22.06 -21.24 -34.70
CA MET A 180 -22.86 -20.67 -35.79
C MET A 180 -22.30 -20.96 -37.17
N MET A 181 -20.97 -20.91 -37.35
CA MET A 181 -20.32 -21.22 -38.62
C MET A 181 -20.51 -22.69 -39.03
N THR A 182 -20.57 -23.60 -38.07
CA THR A 182 -20.81 -25.04 -38.34
C THR A 182 -22.26 -25.34 -38.66
N VAL A 183 -23.22 -24.55 -38.23
CA VAL A 183 -24.67 -24.72 -38.53
C VAL A 183 -25.04 -24.13 -39.89
N GLU A 184 -24.35 -23.09 -40.37
CA GLU A 184 -24.60 -22.53 -41.73
C GLU A 184 -24.01 -23.35 -42.88
N GLN A 185 -23.21 -24.37 -42.59
CA GLN A 185 -22.59 -25.25 -43.60
C GLN A 185 -23.37 -26.53 -43.87
N TYR A 186 -24.55 -26.75 -43.23
CA TYR A 186 -25.47 -27.85 -43.47
C TYR A 186 -26.80 -27.34 -44.01
#